data_4cda6bb8771d511e6de55a2efbc11dda
#
_entry.id   4cda6bb8771d511e6de55a2efbc11dda
#
_cell.length_a   1.000
_cell.length_b   1.000
_cell.length_c   1.000
_cell.angle_alpha   90.00
_cell.angle_beta   90.00
_cell.angle_gamma   90.00
#
_symmetry.space_group_name_H-M   'P 1'
#
loop_
_entity.id
_entity.type
_entity.pdbx_description
1 polymer ?
#
loop_
_entity_poly.entity_id
_entity_poly.type
_entity_poly.pdbx_seq_one_letter_code
_entity_poly.pdbx_strand_id
1 'polypeptide(L)'
;MKVSYKNGKRGFTLIELMVVIAILASMAVIGGNAYLSHMKDGDRQVAQSNLQSVHKILGQFKTDYGSYPCDNTAEQLQEEKPDLNFGELTGEFSNCYYRQVFYSSANDSEKPFFAKLAVAGKATKEADERLANGSALARGENAMSYVLRKGSDDPNRKEPVGKNNVPLAFCSIYPTDTPYSGTDIVFDMSSYDGQALVLFGDGSVKNLKDVLEEDETDEAKGTIQKGKDIFPATKRGRDVAGDYLILAPEL
;
A
#
# COMPACT_ATOMS: atom_id res chain seq x y z
N MET A 1 -50.83 7.25 -63.31
CA MET A 1 -50.74 6.03 -62.49
C MET A 1 -49.83 6.34 -61.32
N LYS A 2 -50.30 6.58 -60.06
CA LYS A 2 -49.47 6.86 -58.89
C LYS A 2 -49.30 5.55 -58.12
N VAL A 3 -48.09 5.02 -58.07
CA VAL A 3 -47.72 3.86 -57.24
C VAL A 3 -47.42 4.37 -55.84
N SER A 4 -48.29 4.04 -54.89
CA SER A 4 -48.10 4.35 -53.49
C SER A 4 -47.31 3.22 -52.82
N TYR A 5 -46.06 3.46 -52.49
CA TYR A 5 -45.26 2.56 -51.66
C TYR A 5 -45.70 2.66 -50.20
N LYS A 6 -46.40 1.64 -49.70
CA LYS A 6 -46.66 1.46 -48.28
C LYS A 6 -45.37 0.99 -47.62
N ASN A 7 -44.61 1.90 -47.01
CA ASN A 7 -43.54 1.53 -46.08
C ASN A 7 -44.15 0.87 -44.84
N GLY A 8 -44.19 -0.45 -44.84
CA GLY A 8 -44.55 -1.23 -43.67
C GLY A 8 -43.46 -1.06 -42.61
N LYS A 9 -43.68 -0.22 -41.60
CA LYS A 9 -42.88 -0.17 -40.40
C LYS A 9 -43.02 -1.51 -39.69
N ARG A 10 -42.00 -2.37 -39.82
CA ARG A 10 -41.89 -3.58 -38.99
C ARG A 10 -41.58 -3.14 -37.57
N GLY A 11 -42.52 -3.29 -36.65
CA GLY A 11 -42.27 -3.09 -35.23
C GLY A 11 -41.55 -4.31 -34.66
N PHE A 12 -40.71 -4.07 -33.67
CA PHE A 12 -40.03 -5.15 -32.90
C PHE A 12 -41.12 -5.97 -32.16
N THR A 13 -40.96 -7.28 -32.19
CA THR A 13 -41.80 -8.18 -31.39
C THR A 13 -41.31 -8.19 -29.94
N LEU A 14 -42.22 -8.44 -29.00
CA LEU A 14 -41.91 -8.53 -27.57
C LEU A 14 -40.87 -9.62 -27.31
N ILE A 15 -40.91 -10.71 -28.06
CA ILE A 15 -39.92 -11.81 -27.94
C ILE A 15 -38.52 -11.41 -28.41
N GLU A 16 -38.41 -10.64 -29.50
CA GLU A 16 -37.11 -10.13 -29.97
C GLU A 16 -36.49 -9.22 -28.91
N LEU A 17 -37.28 -8.38 -28.25
CA LEU A 17 -36.79 -7.53 -27.16
C LEU A 17 -36.35 -8.38 -25.95
N MET A 18 -37.11 -9.41 -25.57
CA MET A 18 -36.76 -10.31 -24.46
C MET A 18 -35.46 -11.05 -24.72
N VAL A 19 -35.23 -11.53 -25.95
CA VAL A 19 -33.95 -12.20 -26.32
C VAL A 19 -32.78 -11.24 -26.23
N VAL A 20 -32.93 -10.01 -26.70
CA VAL A 20 -31.86 -8.99 -26.63
C VAL A 20 -31.49 -8.66 -25.19
N ILE A 21 -32.48 -8.44 -24.32
CA ILE A 21 -32.17 -8.14 -22.90
C ILE A 21 -31.58 -9.35 -22.18
N ALA A 22 -31.96 -10.58 -22.53
CA ALA A 22 -31.36 -11.79 -21.95
C ALA A 22 -29.88 -11.94 -22.35
N ILE A 23 -29.54 -11.65 -23.61
CA ILE A 23 -28.14 -11.66 -24.09
C ILE A 23 -27.34 -10.54 -23.41
N LEU A 24 -27.89 -9.33 -23.34
CA LEU A 24 -27.19 -8.21 -22.68
C LEU A 24 -26.96 -8.49 -21.19
N ALA A 25 -27.94 -9.07 -20.50
CA ALA A 25 -27.81 -9.46 -19.10
C ALA A 25 -26.69 -10.52 -18.90
N SER A 26 -26.65 -11.54 -19.76
CA SER A 26 -25.58 -12.55 -19.68
C SER A 26 -24.20 -11.98 -19.97
N MET A 27 -24.04 -11.08 -20.94
CA MET A 27 -22.80 -10.38 -21.24
C MET A 27 -22.36 -9.45 -20.09
N ALA A 28 -23.29 -8.77 -19.42
CA ALA A 28 -22.99 -7.89 -18.30
C ALA A 28 -22.40 -8.66 -17.10
N VAL A 29 -22.89 -9.87 -16.81
CA VAL A 29 -22.37 -10.71 -15.72
C VAL A 29 -20.93 -11.18 -16.02
N ILE A 30 -20.65 -11.64 -17.24
CA ILE A 30 -19.32 -12.13 -17.63
C ILE A 30 -18.31 -10.96 -17.72
N GLY A 31 -18.73 -9.86 -18.32
CA GLY A 31 -17.86 -8.68 -18.54
C GLY A 31 -17.57 -7.91 -17.25
N GLY A 32 -18.51 -7.89 -16.29
CA GLY A 32 -18.38 -7.13 -15.06
C GLY A 32 -17.23 -7.62 -14.17
N ASN A 33 -17.13 -8.92 -13.96
CA ASN A 33 -16.06 -9.50 -13.13
C ASN A 33 -14.67 -9.31 -13.76
N ALA A 34 -14.55 -9.51 -15.08
CA ALA A 34 -13.30 -9.28 -15.79
C ALA A 34 -12.87 -7.80 -15.73
N TYR A 35 -13.82 -6.88 -15.85
CA TYR A 35 -13.54 -5.45 -15.74
C TYR A 35 -13.02 -5.05 -14.35
N LEU A 36 -13.63 -5.57 -13.28
CA LEU A 36 -13.20 -5.30 -11.90
C LEU A 36 -11.79 -5.84 -11.62
N SER A 37 -11.47 -7.03 -12.10
CA SER A 37 -10.12 -7.60 -11.97
C SER A 37 -9.07 -6.76 -12.71
N HIS A 38 -9.37 -6.32 -13.94
CA HIS A 38 -8.47 -5.43 -14.69
C HIS A 38 -8.27 -4.07 -14.01
N MET A 39 -9.31 -3.53 -13.35
CA MET A 39 -9.15 -2.30 -12.57
C MET A 39 -8.20 -2.50 -11.39
N LYS A 40 -8.34 -3.59 -10.64
CA LYS A 40 -7.45 -3.92 -9.52
C LYS A 40 -6.01 -4.14 -9.96
N ASP A 41 -5.80 -4.76 -11.12
CA ASP A 41 -4.47 -4.90 -11.73
C ASP A 41 -3.86 -3.55 -12.10
N GLY A 42 -4.64 -2.62 -12.61
CA GLY A 42 -4.21 -1.25 -12.88
C GLY A 42 -3.81 -0.51 -11.59
N ASP A 43 -4.67 -0.58 -10.57
CA ASP A 43 -4.39 0.03 -9.26
C ASP A 43 -3.12 -0.57 -8.62
N ARG A 44 -2.90 -1.88 -8.76
CA ARG A 44 -1.67 -2.57 -8.30
C ARG A 44 -0.42 -2.08 -9.04
N GLN A 45 -0.48 -1.87 -10.35
CA GLN A 45 0.66 -1.35 -11.13
C GLN A 45 1.01 0.09 -10.71
N VAL A 46 0.01 0.92 -10.43
CA VAL A 46 0.22 2.26 -9.88
C VAL A 46 0.89 2.17 -8.52
N ALA A 47 0.40 1.31 -7.62
CA ALA A 47 1.01 1.10 -6.30
C ALA A 47 2.46 0.62 -6.41
N GLN A 48 2.78 -0.27 -7.36
CA GLN A 48 4.15 -0.72 -7.63
C GLN A 48 5.06 0.43 -8.08
N SER A 49 4.60 1.28 -8.99
CA SER A 49 5.32 2.47 -9.44
C SER A 49 5.54 3.47 -8.29
N ASN A 50 4.54 3.64 -7.46
CA ASN A 50 4.59 4.51 -6.29
C ASN A 50 5.59 3.99 -5.24
N LEU A 51 5.62 2.69 -4.94
CA LEU A 51 6.64 2.09 -4.08
C LEU A 51 8.07 2.33 -4.60
N GLN A 52 8.29 2.23 -5.92
CA GLN A 52 9.60 2.57 -6.52
C GLN A 52 9.95 4.05 -6.34
N SER A 53 8.96 4.93 -6.41
CA SER A 53 9.15 6.36 -6.16
C SER A 53 9.46 6.63 -4.70
N VAL A 54 8.77 5.96 -3.77
CA VAL A 54 9.06 6.00 -2.33
C VAL A 54 10.51 5.56 -2.06
N HIS A 55 10.98 4.47 -2.72
CA HIS A 55 12.38 4.05 -2.58
C HIS A 55 13.37 5.15 -2.97
N LYS A 56 13.13 5.88 -4.06
CA LYS A 56 13.99 6.99 -4.50
C LYS A 56 13.99 8.14 -3.49
N ILE A 57 12.81 8.50 -2.96
CA ILE A 57 12.66 9.53 -1.93
C ILE A 57 13.42 9.14 -0.66
N LEU A 58 13.23 7.90 -0.19
CA LEU A 58 13.95 7.37 0.97
C LEU A 58 15.48 7.30 0.73
N GLY A 59 15.90 6.99 -0.50
CA GLY A 59 17.31 7.01 -0.91
C GLY A 59 17.92 8.39 -0.86
N GLN A 60 17.19 9.42 -1.31
CA GLN A 60 17.63 10.81 -1.18
C GLN A 60 17.75 11.21 0.30
N PHE A 61 16.71 10.97 1.08
CA PHE A 61 16.72 11.21 2.53
C PHE A 61 17.94 10.55 3.21
N LYS A 62 18.20 9.27 2.89
CA LYS A 62 19.36 8.54 3.42
C LYS A 62 20.70 9.18 3.04
N THR A 63 20.78 9.79 1.85
CA THR A 63 22.01 10.50 1.42
C THR A 63 22.22 11.75 2.27
N ASP A 64 21.17 12.46 2.62
CA ASP A 64 21.22 13.71 3.36
C ASP A 64 21.42 13.49 4.87
N TYR A 65 20.77 12.46 5.45
CA TYR A 65 20.75 12.17 6.90
C TYR A 65 21.56 10.92 7.32
N GLY A 66 22.22 10.25 6.38
CA GLY A 66 23.04 9.06 6.64
C GLY A 66 22.26 7.76 6.85
N SER A 67 20.94 7.82 7.07
CA SER A 67 20.08 6.63 7.26
C SER A 67 18.66 6.86 6.73
N TYR A 68 17.89 5.79 6.63
CA TYR A 68 16.44 5.89 6.39
C TYR A 68 15.73 6.51 7.61
N PRO A 69 14.52 7.08 7.44
CA PRO A 69 13.73 7.63 8.53
C PRO A 69 13.63 6.68 9.74
N CYS A 70 13.95 7.19 10.92
CA CYS A 70 13.96 6.44 12.19
C CYS A 70 13.93 7.41 13.37
N ASP A 71 14.02 6.93 14.60
CA ASP A 71 14.01 7.81 15.77
C ASP A 71 15.24 8.72 15.81
N ASN A 72 16.42 8.23 15.41
CA ASN A 72 17.66 9.04 15.37
C ASN A 72 17.54 10.21 14.37
N THR A 73 16.97 9.96 13.19
CA THR A 73 16.82 11.02 12.18
C THR A 73 15.70 12.01 12.54
N ALA A 74 14.71 11.58 13.33
CA ALA A 74 13.73 12.49 13.91
C ALA A 74 14.36 13.46 14.90
N GLU A 75 15.28 12.98 15.76
CA GLU A 75 16.05 13.80 16.69
C GLU A 75 16.91 14.83 15.93
N GLN A 76 17.64 14.40 14.87
CA GLN A 76 18.43 15.30 14.03
C GLN A 76 17.58 16.39 13.37
N LEU A 77 16.42 16.02 12.82
CA LEU A 77 15.47 16.98 12.23
C LEU A 77 14.94 17.97 13.25
N GLN A 78 14.69 17.53 14.47
CA GLN A 78 14.24 18.41 15.54
C GLN A 78 15.34 19.37 16.02
N GLU A 79 16.60 18.93 16.04
CA GLU A 79 17.74 19.80 16.31
C GLU A 79 17.91 20.88 15.24
N GLU A 80 17.72 20.52 13.96
CA GLU A 80 17.79 21.48 12.85
C GLU A 80 16.58 22.42 12.80
N LYS A 81 15.41 21.93 13.20
CA LYS A 81 14.11 22.62 13.17
C LYS A 81 13.39 22.47 14.49
N PRO A 82 13.74 23.28 15.52
CA PRO A 82 13.20 23.14 16.88
C PRO A 82 11.68 23.30 17.00
N ASP A 83 11.04 23.91 16.00
CA ASP A 83 9.58 24.10 15.96
C ASP A 83 8.82 22.82 15.58
N LEU A 84 9.52 21.77 15.11
CA LEU A 84 8.89 20.50 14.77
C LEU A 84 8.50 19.73 16.03
N ASN A 85 7.28 19.20 16.03
CA ASN A 85 6.83 18.30 17.07
C ASN A 85 7.40 16.89 16.84
N PHE A 86 8.23 16.42 17.77
CA PHE A 86 8.82 15.06 17.70
C PHE A 86 7.75 13.98 17.58
N GLY A 87 6.60 14.11 18.24
CA GLY A 87 5.48 13.17 18.14
C GLY A 87 4.83 13.08 16.77
N GLU A 88 5.09 14.04 15.88
CA GLU A 88 4.66 13.96 14.46
C GLU A 88 5.64 13.20 13.58
N LEU A 89 6.90 13.04 14.03
CA LEU A 89 8.00 12.41 13.30
C LEU A 89 8.25 10.96 13.71
N THR A 90 7.70 10.54 14.85
CA THR A 90 7.83 9.19 15.41
C THR A 90 6.48 8.71 15.93
N GLY A 91 6.27 7.40 16.03
CA GLY A 91 5.00 6.87 16.53
C GLY A 91 4.76 5.41 16.08
N GLU A 92 3.49 5.01 16.11
CA GLU A 92 3.07 3.66 15.80
C GLU A 92 2.65 3.47 14.33
N PHE A 93 2.52 4.58 13.58
CA PHE A 93 2.12 4.58 12.17
C PHE A 93 3.27 4.95 11.24
N SER A 94 3.24 4.40 10.03
CA SER A 94 4.22 4.71 8.98
C SER A 94 4.19 6.18 8.55
N ASN A 95 3.03 6.84 8.65
CA ASN A 95 2.86 8.26 8.36
C ASN A 95 3.87 9.13 9.12
N CYS A 96 4.12 8.83 10.39
CA CYS A 96 5.05 9.59 11.23
C CYS A 96 6.46 9.59 10.64
N TYR A 97 6.98 8.43 10.26
CA TYR A 97 8.34 8.31 9.73
C TYR A 97 8.45 8.86 8.31
N TYR A 98 7.43 8.67 7.48
CA TYR A 98 7.41 9.28 6.15
C TYR A 98 7.32 10.81 6.19
N ARG A 99 6.73 11.42 7.22
CA ARG A 99 6.75 12.89 7.41
C ARG A 99 8.15 13.45 7.50
N GLN A 100 9.13 12.70 7.99
CA GLN A 100 10.51 13.15 8.06
C GLN A 100 11.07 13.54 6.68
N VAL A 101 10.70 12.81 5.59
CA VAL A 101 11.18 13.14 4.24
C VAL A 101 10.63 14.46 3.71
N PHE A 102 9.45 14.88 4.16
CA PHE A 102 8.86 16.17 3.80
C PHE A 102 9.51 17.32 4.58
N TYR A 103 9.76 17.12 5.86
CA TYR A 103 10.43 18.14 6.67
C TYR A 103 11.91 18.30 6.33
N SER A 104 12.56 17.28 5.81
CA SER A 104 13.94 17.34 5.29
C SER A 104 14.05 18.04 3.94
N SER A 105 12.94 18.31 3.26
CA SER A 105 12.89 18.81 1.88
C SER A 105 13.37 17.80 0.81
N ALA A 106 13.47 16.52 1.17
CA ALA A 106 13.78 15.46 0.21
C ALA A 106 12.62 15.19 -0.76
N ASN A 107 11.41 15.59 -0.40
CA ASN A 107 10.23 15.42 -1.23
C ASN A 107 9.15 16.48 -0.92
N ASP A 108 8.46 16.94 -1.95
CA ASP A 108 7.36 17.91 -1.84
C ASP A 108 5.98 17.32 -2.18
N SER A 109 5.94 16.09 -2.69
CA SER A 109 4.70 15.47 -3.17
C SER A 109 4.31 14.26 -2.35
N GLU A 110 3.06 14.22 -1.89
CA GLU A 110 2.47 13.08 -1.18
C GLU A 110 2.00 11.96 -2.11
N LYS A 111 1.84 12.23 -3.40
CA LYS A 111 1.32 11.29 -4.40
C LYS A 111 2.02 9.90 -4.40
N PRO A 112 3.35 9.79 -4.23
CA PRO A 112 4.01 8.49 -4.19
C PRO A 112 3.61 7.60 -3.01
N PHE A 113 3.07 8.17 -1.94
CA PHE A 113 2.66 7.42 -0.76
C PHE A 113 1.21 6.92 -0.84
N PHE A 114 0.48 7.38 -1.86
CA PHE A 114 -0.89 6.97 -2.10
C PHE A 114 -0.97 5.65 -2.88
N ALA A 115 -1.95 4.81 -2.52
CA ALA A 115 -2.44 3.71 -3.33
C ALA A 115 -3.93 3.51 -3.04
N LYS A 116 -4.68 3.11 -4.05
CA LYS A 116 -6.08 2.81 -3.87
C LYS A 116 -6.24 1.45 -3.20
N LEU A 117 -6.72 1.46 -1.97
CA LEU A 117 -6.96 0.28 -1.15
C LEU A 117 -8.45 0.12 -0.85
N ALA A 118 -8.89 -1.13 -0.76
CA ALA A 118 -10.25 -1.50 -0.39
C ALA A 118 -10.36 -1.97 1.08
N VAL A 119 -9.36 -1.71 1.87
CA VAL A 119 -9.19 -2.23 3.23
C VAL A 119 -10.40 -1.95 4.10
N ALA A 120 -11.00 -3.00 4.66
CA ALA A 120 -12.14 -2.91 5.58
C ALA A 120 -13.29 -2.01 5.08
N GLY A 121 -13.48 -1.93 3.75
CA GLY A 121 -14.47 -1.06 3.12
C GLY A 121 -14.12 0.43 3.12
N LYS A 122 -12.90 0.80 3.50
CA LYS A 122 -12.37 2.16 3.45
C LYS A 122 -11.40 2.27 2.28
N ALA A 123 -11.70 3.13 1.33
CA ALA A 123 -10.73 3.54 0.34
C ALA A 123 -9.74 4.52 1.00
N THR A 124 -8.48 4.45 0.62
CA THR A 124 -7.50 5.45 1.00
C THR A 124 -7.90 6.79 0.37
N LYS A 125 -7.86 7.85 1.12
CA LYS A 125 -8.14 9.21 0.65
C LYS A 125 -7.06 9.60 -0.38
N GLU A 126 -7.45 10.24 -1.46
CA GLU A 126 -6.48 10.79 -2.40
C GLU A 126 -5.63 11.86 -1.70
N ALA A 127 -4.31 11.74 -1.84
CA ALA A 127 -3.36 12.66 -1.24
C ALA A 127 -3.55 14.08 -1.79
N ASP A 128 -3.62 15.06 -0.91
CA ASP A 128 -3.67 16.46 -1.29
C ASP A 128 -2.25 17.06 -1.44
N GLU A 129 -2.18 18.32 -1.79
CA GLU A 129 -0.90 19.01 -1.83
C GLU A 129 -0.53 19.43 -0.39
N ARG A 130 0.57 18.89 0.11
CA ARG A 130 1.13 19.09 1.46
C ARG A 130 0.96 20.49 2.05
N LEU A 131 1.14 21.52 1.21
CA LEU A 131 1.20 22.91 1.64
C LEU A 131 -0.16 23.53 1.97
N ALA A 132 -1.26 22.92 1.56
CA ALA A 132 -2.58 23.48 1.76
C ALA A 132 -3.10 23.31 3.19
N ASN A 133 -2.71 22.25 3.90
CA ASN A 133 -3.30 21.86 5.18
C ASN A 133 -2.32 21.72 6.36
N GLY A 134 -1.04 22.00 6.17
CA GLY A 134 -0.06 22.16 7.25
C GLY A 134 0.57 20.88 7.79
N SER A 135 0.03 19.69 7.55
CA SER A 135 0.66 18.42 7.93
C SER A 135 0.74 17.47 6.75
N ALA A 136 1.96 17.02 6.44
CA ALA A 136 2.19 16.00 5.42
C ALA A 136 1.59 14.66 5.84
N LEU A 137 1.02 13.92 4.88
CA LEU A 137 0.48 12.57 5.08
C LEU A 137 -0.52 12.50 6.24
N ALA A 138 -1.61 13.23 6.13
CA ALA A 138 -2.72 13.13 7.07
C ALA A 138 -3.33 11.71 7.03
N ARG A 139 -4.19 11.45 8.00
CA ARG A 139 -4.92 10.18 8.10
C ARG A 139 -5.64 9.83 6.80
N GLY A 140 -5.41 8.63 6.29
CA GLY A 140 -5.99 8.13 5.05
C GLY A 140 -5.28 8.56 3.76
N GLU A 141 -4.19 9.33 3.83
CA GLU A 141 -3.43 9.80 2.65
C GLU A 141 -2.23 8.92 2.31
N ASN A 142 -1.77 8.11 3.27
CA ASN A 142 -0.71 7.14 3.08
C ASN A 142 -1.31 5.73 2.98
N ALA A 143 -0.85 4.95 2.02
CA ALA A 143 -1.21 3.55 1.83
C ALA A 143 -0.03 2.60 2.02
N MET A 144 1.16 3.14 2.28
CA MET A 144 2.39 2.37 2.39
C MET A 144 2.74 2.13 3.85
N SER A 145 2.95 0.88 4.22
CA SER A 145 3.56 0.55 5.51
C SER A 145 5.04 0.91 5.52
N TYR A 146 5.64 0.94 6.68
CA TYR A 146 7.08 1.17 6.82
C TYR A 146 7.72 0.15 7.76
N VAL A 147 8.89 -0.35 7.39
CA VAL A 147 9.60 -1.38 8.15
C VAL A 147 10.76 -0.76 8.91
N LEU A 148 10.75 -0.95 10.20
CA LEU A 148 11.82 -0.59 11.13
C LEU A 148 12.29 -1.83 11.89
N ARG A 149 13.33 -1.69 12.65
CA ARG A 149 13.85 -2.72 13.54
C ARG A 149 13.86 -2.21 14.98
N LYS A 150 13.61 -3.08 15.93
CA LYS A 150 13.84 -2.80 17.35
C LYS A 150 15.31 -2.49 17.58
N GLY A 151 15.58 -1.45 18.34
CA GLY A 151 16.96 -1.07 18.69
C GLY A 151 17.68 -2.19 19.43
N SER A 152 18.98 -2.33 19.15
CA SER A 152 19.81 -3.36 19.78
C SER A 152 20.07 -3.08 21.26
N ASP A 153 20.19 -1.82 21.62
CA ASP A 153 20.52 -1.35 22.97
C ASP A 153 19.26 -0.93 23.75
N ASP A 154 18.25 -0.43 23.05
CA ASP A 154 16.93 -0.09 23.60
C ASP A 154 15.82 -0.64 22.69
N PRO A 155 15.09 -1.68 23.12
CA PRO A 155 13.98 -2.26 22.34
C PRO A 155 12.84 -1.31 22.03
N ASN A 156 12.70 -0.19 22.76
CA ASN A 156 11.70 0.82 22.49
C ASN A 156 12.10 1.79 21.37
N ARG A 157 13.42 1.85 21.06
CA ARG A 157 13.94 2.66 19.97
C ARG A 157 13.74 1.96 18.64
N LYS A 158 13.26 2.70 17.65
CA LYS A 158 13.04 2.19 16.30
C LYS A 158 14.19 2.60 15.40
N GLU A 159 14.94 1.60 14.95
CA GLU A 159 16.14 1.75 14.10
C GLU A 159 15.82 1.48 12.62
N PRO A 160 16.58 2.05 11.67
CA PRO A 160 16.38 1.82 10.26
C PRO A 160 16.78 0.40 9.86
N VAL A 161 16.17 -0.11 8.81
CA VAL A 161 16.56 -1.36 8.17
C VAL A 161 17.82 -1.13 7.34
N GLY A 162 18.91 -1.83 7.70
CA GLY A 162 20.25 -1.55 7.14
C GLY A 162 20.67 -2.37 5.93
N LYS A 163 19.85 -3.33 5.44
CA LYS A 163 20.26 -4.29 4.39
C LYS A 163 19.39 -4.20 3.15
N ASN A 164 20.02 -4.34 1.98
CA ASN A 164 19.34 -4.28 0.68
C ASN A 164 18.29 -5.38 0.44
N ASN A 165 18.48 -6.55 1.05
CA ASN A 165 17.57 -7.69 0.89
C ASN A 165 16.49 -7.77 1.97
N VAL A 166 16.29 -6.71 2.73
CA VAL A 166 15.23 -6.64 3.75
C VAL A 166 14.08 -5.78 3.21
N PRO A 167 12.82 -6.16 3.49
CA PRO A 167 11.67 -5.32 3.20
C PRO A 167 11.81 -3.93 3.83
N LEU A 168 11.49 -2.88 3.07
CA LEU A 168 11.40 -1.49 3.54
C LEU A 168 9.96 -1.04 3.73
N ALA A 169 9.06 -1.51 2.86
CA ALA A 169 7.67 -1.13 2.87
C ALA A 169 6.80 -2.22 2.24
N PHE A 170 5.54 -2.25 2.63
CA PHE A 170 4.51 -3.07 2.01
C PHE A 170 3.34 -2.20 1.55
N CYS A 171 2.64 -2.67 0.53
CA CYS A 171 1.31 -2.26 0.11
C CYS A 171 0.60 -3.53 -0.34
N SER A 172 -0.45 -3.92 0.18
CA SER A 172 -1.49 -3.51 1.07
C SER A 172 -1.39 -4.29 2.40
N ILE A 173 -1.22 -3.60 3.49
CA ILE A 173 -1.29 -4.20 4.84
C ILE A 173 -2.67 -3.92 5.43
N TYR A 174 -3.21 -4.89 6.18
CA TYR A 174 -4.44 -4.69 6.93
C TYR A 174 -4.22 -3.65 8.05
N PRO A 175 -5.14 -2.70 8.27
CA PRO A 175 -4.95 -1.64 9.26
C PRO A 175 -4.84 -2.19 10.68
N THR A 176 -3.95 -1.56 11.47
CA THR A 176 -3.79 -1.84 12.89
C THR A 176 -3.32 -0.59 13.62
N ASP A 177 -3.69 -0.45 14.87
CA ASP A 177 -3.25 0.64 15.74
C ASP A 177 -1.90 0.34 16.44
N THR A 178 -1.38 -0.87 16.27
CA THR A 178 -0.09 -1.30 16.82
C THR A 178 0.77 -1.91 15.72
N PRO A 179 2.10 -1.70 15.71
CA PRO A 179 2.98 -2.30 14.73
C PRO A 179 2.89 -3.82 14.73
N TYR A 180 2.88 -4.42 13.54
CA TYR A 180 3.07 -5.85 13.40
C TYR A 180 4.51 -6.24 13.71
N SER A 181 4.70 -7.42 14.26
CA SER A 181 5.98 -8.13 14.21
C SER A 181 6.19 -8.70 12.81
N GLY A 182 7.44 -8.88 12.39
CA GLY A 182 7.73 -9.48 11.10
C GLY A 182 7.20 -10.91 10.91
N THR A 183 6.73 -11.56 11.98
CA THR A 183 6.10 -12.90 11.95
C THR A 183 4.58 -12.85 11.80
N ASP A 184 3.94 -11.76 12.21
CA ASP A 184 2.49 -11.70 12.43
C ASP A 184 1.80 -10.67 11.51
N ILE A 185 2.39 -10.39 10.35
CA ILE A 185 1.85 -9.41 9.40
C ILE A 185 0.54 -9.92 8.80
N VAL A 186 -0.48 -9.07 8.85
CA VAL A 186 -1.76 -9.32 8.18
C VAL A 186 -1.88 -8.43 6.95
N PHE A 187 -2.20 -9.03 5.81
CA PHE A 187 -2.35 -8.35 4.52
C PHE A 187 -3.83 -8.19 4.17
N ASP A 188 -4.14 -7.13 3.43
CA ASP A 188 -5.45 -6.94 2.83
C ASP A 188 -5.53 -7.67 1.49
N MET A 189 -6.32 -8.73 1.47
CA MET A 189 -6.53 -9.56 0.29
C MET A 189 -7.56 -8.98 -0.68
N SER A 190 -8.34 -8.01 -0.25
CA SER A 190 -9.43 -7.44 -1.06
C SER A 190 -8.96 -6.41 -2.09
N SER A 191 -7.86 -5.71 -1.81
CA SER A 191 -7.40 -4.59 -2.63
C SER A 191 -6.87 -4.99 -4.00
N TYR A 192 -6.10 -6.08 -4.11
CA TYR A 192 -5.42 -6.50 -5.34
C TYR A 192 -5.62 -7.98 -5.66
N ASP A 193 -6.84 -8.52 -5.48
CA ASP A 193 -7.18 -9.92 -5.74
C ASP A 193 -6.23 -10.91 -5.05
N GLY A 194 -6.10 -10.79 -3.73
CA GLY A 194 -5.26 -11.68 -2.93
C GLY A 194 -3.76 -11.45 -3.11
N GLN A 195 -3.36 -10.25 -3.52
CA GLN A 195 -1.97 -9.90 -3.76
C GLN A 195 -1.55 -8.73 -2.87
N ALA A 196 -0.31 -8.76 -2.41
CA ALA A 196 0.34 -7.63 -1.76
C ALA A 196 1.69 -7.35 -2.42
N LEU A 197 2.19 -6.14 -2.26
CA LEU A 197 3.46 -5.71 -2.81
C LEU A 197 4.45 -5.48 -1.67
N VAL A 198 5.70 -5.85 -1.89
CA VAL A 198 6.82 -5.57 -0.98
C VAL A 198 7.92 -4.83 -1.72
N LEU A 199 8.36 -3.72 -1.14
CA LEU A 199 9.55 -2.97 -1.54
C LEU A 199 10.74 -3.43 -0.70
N PHE A 200 11.83 -3.78 -1.35
CA PHE A 200 13.10 -4.12 -0.68
C PHE A 200 14.08 -2.94 -0.67
N GLY A 201 15.09 -3.05 0.19
CA GLY A 201 16.14 -2.04 0.32
C GLY A 201 17.00 -1.83 -0.91
N ASP A 202 17.00 -2.77 -1.86
CA ASP A 202 17.65 -2.64 -3.18
C ASP A 202 16.77 -1.93 -4.23
N GLY A 203 15.55 -1.52 -3.86
CA GLY A 203 14.58 -0.87 -4.73
C GLY A 203 13.73 -1.83 -5.55
N SER A 204 13.94 -3.15 -5.44
CA SER A 204 13.09 -4.12 -6.10
C SER A 204 11.70 -4.18 -5.44
N VAL A 205 10.65 -4.24 -6.25
CA VAL A 205 9.28 -4.46 -5.79
C VAL A 205 8.84 -5.84 -6.23
N LYS A 206 8.41 -6.67 -5.29
CA LYS A 206 7.92 -8.02 -5.56
C LYS A 206 6.45 -8.16 -5.17
N ASN A 207 5.76 -9.03 -5.89
CA ASN A 207 4.41 -9.45 -5.57
C ASN A 207 4.47 -10.67 -4.63
N LEU A 208 3.66 -10.64 -3.59
CA LEU A 208 3.62 -11.69 -2.56
C LEU A 208 2.55 -12.76 -2.82
N LYS A 209 1.88 -12.77 -3.96
CA LYS A 209 0.78 -13.70 -4.27
C LYS A 209 1.08 -15.16 -3.90
N ASP A 210 2.27 -15.64 -4.24
CA ASP A 210 2.65 -17.05 -4.08
C ASP A 210 3.13 -17.40 -2.64
N VAL A 211 3.15 -16.41 -1.75
CA VAL A 211 3.58 -16.59 -0.35
C VAL A 211 2.49 -16.25 0.66
N LEU A 212 1.34 -15.75 0.19
CA LEU A 212 0.20 -15.44 1.03
C LEU A 212 -0.82 -16.58 1.02
N GLU A 213 -1.51 -16.74 2.14
CA GLU A 213 -2.69 -17.59 2.28
C GLU A 213 -3.83 -16.78 2.92
N GLU A 214 -5.05 -17.04 2.51
CA GLU A 214 -6.25 -16.41 3.07
C GLU A 214 -6.46 -16.87 4.51
N ASP A 215 -6.97 -15.97 5.35
CA ASP A 215 -7.36 -16.31 6.71
C ASP A 215 -8.66 -17.16 6.68
N GLU A 216 -8.69 -18.28 7.39
CA GLU A 216 -9.84 -19.19 7.42
C GLU A 216 -11.12 -18.54 7.99
N THR A 217 -10.98 -17.45 8.73
CA THR A 217 -12.09 -16.76 9.41
C THR A 217 -12.50 -15.45 8.74
N ASP A 218 -11.64 -14.87 7.91
CA ASP A 218 -11.87 -13.57 7.25
C ASP A 218 -11.15 -13.52 5.89
N GLU A 219 -11.86 -13.79 4.81
CA GLU A 219 -11.35 -13.78 3.43
C GLU A 219 -10.73 -12.42 3.01
N ALA A 220 -11.04 -11.33 3.72
CA ALA A 220 -10.40 -10.04 3.48
C ALA A 220 -8.98 -9.96 4.03
N LYS A 221 -8.58 -10.92 4.85
CA LYS A 221 -7.26 -11.00 5.48
C LYS A 221 -6.44 -12.13 4.90
N GLY A 222 -5.12 -11.90 4.85
CA GLY A 222 -4.17 -12.93 4.48
C GLY A 222 -2.92 -12.86 5.36
N THR A 223 -2.29 -14.00 5.52
CA THR A 223 -1.03 -14.14 6.28
C THR A 223 0.03 -14.79 5.41
N ILE A 224 1.28 -14.76 5.88
CA ILE A 224 2.37 -15.45 5.20
C ILE A 224 2.21 -16.96 5.44
N GLN A 225 2.22 -17.74 4.35
CA GLN A 225 2.15 -19.19 4.41
C GLN A 225 3.24 -19.78 5.32
N LYS A 226 2.89 -20.79 6.09
CA LYS A 226 3.84 -21.47 6.96
C LYS A 226 5.06 -22.00 6.21
N GLY A 227 6.25 -21.59 6.66
CA GLY A 227 7.53 -21.97 6.03
C GLY A 227 7.96 -21.11 4.86
N LYS A 228 7.22 -20.02 4.59
CA LYS A 228 7.65 -18.96 3.68
C LYS A 228 8.09 -17.74 4.49
N ASP A 229 9.30 -17.28 4.26
CA ASP A 229 9.85 -16.11 4.94
C ASP A 229 10.11 -15.01 3.93
N ILE A 230 9.65 -13.79 4.24
CA ILE A 230 9.96 -12.57 3.46
C ILE A 230 11.10 -11.78 4.08
N PHE A 231 11.44 -12.06 5.34
CA PHE A 231 12.60 -11.50 6.01
C PHE A 231 13.78 -12.48 5.94
N PRO A 232 15.01 -11.99 5.73
CA PRO A 232 16.16 -12.86 5.63
C PRO A 232 16.45 -13.53 6.97
N ALA A 233 16.61 -14.86 6.96
CA ALA A 233 17.09 -15.61 8.11
C ALA A 233 18.52 -15.18 8.46
N THR A 234 18.83 -15.05 9.76
CA THR A 234 20.23 -14.84 10.17
C THR A 234 21.01 -16.13 10.19
N LYS A 235 22.32 -16.03 9.88
CA LYS A 235 23.30 -17.15 9.94
C LYS A 235 23.43 -17.82 11.33
N ARG A 236 22.78 -17.33 12.38
CA ARG A 236 22.90 -17.82 13.77
C ARG A 236 21.62 -18.39 14.37
N GLY A 237 20.60 -18.69 13.55
CA GLY A 237 19.37 -19.36 14.04
C GLY A 237 18.52 -18.56 15.03
N ARG A 238 18.74 -17.24 15.14
CA ARG A 238 17.79 -16.34 15.83
C ARG A 238 16.65 -16.04 14.87
N ASP A 239 15.45 -16.09 15.39
CA ASP A 239 14.25 -15.68 14.69
C ASP A 239 14.29 -14.15 14.52
N VAL A 240 14.82 -13.72 13.38
CA VAL A 240 15.08 -12.29 13.08
C VAL A 240 13.81 -11.58 12.66
N ALA A 241 12.81 -12.32 12.19
CA ALA A 241 11.54 -11.73 11.78
C ALA A 241 10.87 -11.01 12.95
N GLY A 242 10.96 -11.53 14.17
CA GLY A 242 10.42 -10.92 15.38
C GLY A 242 11.08 -9.59 15.80
N ASP A 243 12.27 -9.27 15.26
CA ASP A 243 12.97 -8.01 15.54
C ASP A 243 12.47 -6.87 14.64
N TYR A 244 11.77 -7.19 13.55
CA TYR A 244 11.21 -6.17 12.65
C TYR A 244 9.83 -5.71 13.13
N LEU A 245 9.62 -4.41 13.01
CA LEU A 245 8.36 -3.72 13.27
C LEU A 245 7.81 -3.23 11.95
N ILE A 246 6.62 -3.63 11.62
CA ILE A 246 5.92 -3.17 10.41
C ILE A 246 4.81 -2.23 10.84
N LEU A 247 5.04 -0.95 10.60
CA LEU A 247 4.10 0.11 10.91
C LEU A 247 3.08 0.22 9.78
N ALA A 248 1.82 0.03 10.12
CA ALA A 248 0.73 0.23 9.18
C ALA A 248 0.52 1.73 8.89
N PRO A 249 -0.08 2.09 7.75
CA PRO A 249 -0.54 3.45 7.51
C PRO A 249 -1.70 3.78 8.45
N GLU A 250 -1.80 5.05 8.83
CA GLU A 250 -2.95 5.59 9.56
C GLU A 250 -4.10 5.83 8.57
N LEU A 251 -5.09 4.93 8.56
CA LEU A 251 -6.23 4.96 7.64
C LEU A 251 -7.49 5.60 8.24
#